data_35e686e0880c83790b3402813d86fd5f
#
_entry.id   35e686e0880c83790b3402813d86fd5f
#
_cell.length_a   1.000
_cell.length_b   1.000
_cell.length_c   1.000
_cell.angle_alpha   90.00
_cell.angle_beta   90.00
_cell.angle_gamma   90.00
#
_symmetry.space_group_name_H-M   'P 1'
#
loop_
_entity.id
_entity.type
_entity.pdbx_description
1 polymer ?
#
loop_
_entity_poly.entity_id
_entity_poly.type
_entity_poly.pdbx_seq_one_letter_code
_entity_poly.pdbx_strand_id
1 'polypeptide(L)'
;KRTFEPMLLSLPEYQDFKEEFSFSATFDQLPTGTTIKIRDAVGESSAWYTLATTPVETVSIPYGLIRVRYENPDYVTRDFQLKVPNAFSHTVVQYLVRREDQKEGMVWISPNHGFRKRREAIDEGFWIDRTEVTNAQYQEFVDAGAYEDPAFWNGISFHRNEQETAGWGIQRTVIQKIEWSEAMASFRDATDNAGPATWKNGRFPPGADDYPVAGISWYEARAYAAFRSKSLPTFHHWRWAASTDQPGMTADESCFMSTGPQPCGQSTGIGRFDACDMAGNVREWCWNADETGNRYILGGSWRDPEYAFSERPSKSPWDRSEINDFRCCLPADDSNLQENLFAVAPQPKSLGLGPDRESFERLRSFYLYDANLPFDPRVVALDSLDGFNSAYRHEIVEINAAYGNERFNLHLLIPRKLDNKTETILFVPGVSAWETGGAFEISRVG
;
A
#
# COMPACT_ATOMS: atom_id res chain seq x y z
N LYS A 1 -6.62 16.59 -10.50
CA LYS A 1 -6.47 15.30 -11.23
C LYS A 1 -6.30 15.64 -12.71
N ARG A 2 -5.14 15.37 -13.32
CA ARG A 2 -4.94 15.45 -14.77
C ARG A 2 -5.26 14.07 -15.32
N THR A 3 -6.37 13.94 -16.00
CA THR A 3 -6.73 12.76 -16.78
C THR A 3 -5.93 12.79 -18.07
N PHE A 4 -5.25 11.68 -18.36
CA PHE A 4 -4.64 11.46 -19.66
C PHE A 4 -5.71 10.90 -20.61
N GLU A 5 -5.99 11.61 -21.70
CA GLU A 5 -6.84 11.07 -22.75
C GLU A 5 -5.96 10.41 -23.82
N PRO A 6 -6.00 9.08 -23.97
CA PRO A 6 -5.27 8.38 -25.05
C PRO A 6 -5.58 8.94 -26.43
N MET A 7 -6.73 9.56 -26.60
CA MET A 7 -7.14 10.24 -27.84
C MET A 7 -6.19 11.37 -28.22
N LEU A 8 -5.53 12.02 -27.25
CA LEU A 8 -4.54 13.06 -27.53
C LEU A 8 -3.34 12.53 -28.30
N LEU A 9 -2.96 11.26 -28.12
CA LEU A 9 -1.85 10.63 -28.84
C LEU A 9 -2.09 10.51 -30.34
N SER A 10 -3.33 10.54 -30.79
CA SER A 10 -3.72 10.48 -32.20
C SER A 10 -3.88 11.84 -32.87
N LEU A 11 -3.83 12.94 -32.09
CA LEU A 11 -3.96 14.28 -32.64
C LEU A 11 -2.65 14.73 -33.31
N PRO A 12 -2.69 15.27 -34.55
CA PRO A 12 -1.50 15.78 -35.24
C PRO A 12 -0.76 16.83 -34.41
N GLU A 13 -1.47 17.73 -33.76
CA GLU A 13 -0.91 18.79 -32.92
C GLU A 13 -0.14 18.22 -31.71
N TYR A 14 -0.53 17.07 -31.20
CA TYR A 14 0.21 16.42 -30.10
C TYR A 14 1.56 15.88 -30.57
N GLN A 15 1.70 15.47 -31.82
CA GLN A 15 2.96 14.97 -32.36
C GLN A 15 4.06 16.05 -32.36
N ASP A 16 3.67 17.32 -32.50
CA ASP A 16 4.60 18.45 -32.47
C ASP A 16 5.14 18.74 -31.06
N PHE A 17 4.40 18.37 -30.01
CA PHE A 17 4.74 18.59 -28.60
C PHE A 17 5.04 17.30 -27.84
N LYS A 18 5.08 16.16 -28.52
CA LYS A 18 5.20 14.84 -27.91
C LYS A 18 6.40 14.73 -26.96
N GLU A 19 7.54 15.33 -27.32
CA GLU A 19 8.77 15.31 -26.51
C GLU A 19 8.64 16.09 -25.21
N GLU A 20 7.83 17.14 -25.19
CA GLU A 20 7.59 17.94 -23.98
C GLU A 20 6.67 17.27 -22.96
N PHE A 21 5.75 16.41 -23.43
CA PHE A 21 4.72 15.77 -22.60
C PHE A 21 4.89 14.27 -22.44
N SER A 22 6.00 13.71 -22.87
CA SER A 22 6.28 12.29 -22.79
C SER A 22 7.67 12.01 -22.24
N PHE A 23 7.81 10.80 -21.75
CA PHE A 23 9.02 10.23 -21.17
C PHE A 23 9.45 9.04 -22.00
N SER A 24 10.73 8.96 -22.35
CA SER A 24 11.29 7.84 -23.09
C SER A 24 11.61 6.68 -22.14
N ALA A 25 10.86 5.60 -22.25
CA ALA A 25 11.03 4.40 -21.44
C ALA A 25 11.54 3.21 -22.25
N THR A 26 12.36 2.37 -21.62
CA THR A 26 12.75 1.05 -22.12
C THR A 26 11.93 -0.03 -21.42
N PHE A 27 11.55 -1.06 -22.18
CA PHE A 27 10.82 -2.21 -21.67
C PHE A 27 11.73 -3.43 -21.77
N ASP A 28 12.59 -3.59 -20.77
CA ASP A 28 13.53 -4.71 -20.75
C ASP A 28 12.83 -6.02 -20.39
N GLN A 29 13.37 -7.12 -20.94
CA GLN A 29 13.01 -8.50 -20.61
C GLN A 29 11.60 -8.94 -21.04
N LEU A 30 10.91 -8.17 -21.88
CA LEU A 30 9.66 -8.63 -22.45
C LEU A 30 9.90 -9.63 -23.59
N PRO A 31 9.16 -10.74 -23.65
CA PRO A 31 9.23 -11.68 -24.77
C PRO A 31 8.87 -11.02 -26.09
N THR A 32 9.50 -11.47 -27.17
CA THR A 32 9.18 -11.04 -28.53
C THR A 32 7.69 -11.27 -28.83
N GLY A 33 7.06 -10.33 -29.52
CA GLY A 33 5.64 -10.38 -29.86
C GLY A 33 4.70 -9.90 -28.74
N THR A 34 5.24 -9.33 -27.65
CA THR A 34 4.42 -8.73 -26.60
C THR A 34 3.89 -7.37 -27.05
N THR A 35 2.57 -7.22 -27.08
CA THR A 35 1.89 -5.95 -27.33
C THR A 35 1.78 -5.17 -26.03
N ILE A 36 2.28 -3.93 -26.05
CA ILE A 36 2.23 -2.98 -24.94
C ILE A 36 1.07 -2.03 -25.19
N LYS A 37 0.11 -2.01 -24.29
CA LYS A 37 -1.05 -1.11 -24.33
C LYS A 37 -1.07 -0.21 -23.12
N ILE A 38 -1.59 1.00 -23.29
CA ILE A 38 -1.79 1.96 -22.21
C ILE A 38 -3.20 2.51 -22.22
N ARG A 39 -3.66 2.95 -21.06
CA ARG A 39 -4.85 3.78 -20.88
C ARG A 39 -4.69 4.69 -19.69
N ASP A 40 -5.61 5.64 -19.49
CA ASP A 40 -5.70 6.39 -18.24
C ASP A 40 -5.93 5.43 -17.06
N ALA A 41 -5.25 5.67 -15.96
CA ALA A 41 -5.47 4.91 -14.73
C ALA A 41 -6.76 5.34 -14.03
N VAL A 42 -7.23 6.57 -14.26
CA VAL A 42 -8.41 7.17 -13.65
C VAL A 42 -9.56 7.17 -14.65
N GLY A 43 -10.65 6.47 -14.31
CA GLY A 43 -11.85 6.40 -15.13
C GLY A 43 -12.04 5.06 -15.84
N GLU A 44 -13.22 4.48 -15.69
CA GLU A 44 -13.57 3.16 -16.21
C GLU A 44 -13.71 3.08 -17.73
N SER A 45 -13.83 4.19 -18.43
CA SER A 45 -14.26 4.23 -19.84
C SER A 45 -13.17 4.50 -20.87
N SER A 46 -11.91 4.63 -20.48
CA SER A 46 -10.85 4.90 -21.46
C SER A 46 -10.47 3.64 -22.25
N ALA A 47 -10.52 3.75 -23.59
CA ALA A 47 -10.09 2.68 -24.47
C ALA A 47 -8.59 2.40 -24.33
N TRP A 48 -8.18 1.13 -24.49
CA TRP A 48 -6.78 0.76 -24.56
C TRP A 48 -6.16 1.26 -25.88
N TYR A 49 -5.03 1.94 -25.75
CA TYR A 49 -4.22 2.40 -26.87
C TYR A 49 -2.96 1.50 -27.00
N THR A 50 -2.73 0.94 -28.21
CA THR A 50 -1.52 0.16 -28.47
C THR A 50 -0.35 1.10 -28.65
N LEU A 51 0.63 0.96 -27.78
CA LEU A 51 1.84 1.78 -27.75
C LEU A 51 2.94 1.21 -28.65
N ALA A 52 3.23 -0.08 -28.51
CA ALA A 52 4.27 -0.78 -29.26
C ALA A 52 4.07 -2.31 -29.22
N THR A 53 4.85 -3.02 -30.04
CA THR A 53 5.01 -4.47 -29.95
C THR A 53 6.52 -4.81 -29.94
N THR A 54 6.94 -5.69 -29.04
CA THR A 54 8.36 -6.09 -28.92
C THR A 54 8.83 -6.92 -30.11
N PRO A 55 10.09 -6.81 -30.55
CA PRO A 55 11.16 -6.05 -29.92
C PRO A 55 11.06 -4.54 -30.18
N VAL A 56 11.27 -3.75 -29.15
CA VAL A 56 11.32 -2.29 -29.20
C VAL A 56 12.36 -1.81 -28.17
N GLU A 57 13.24 -0.89 -28.57
CA GLU A 57 14.29 -0.37 -27.68
C GLU A 57 13.74 0.66 -26.71
N THR A 58 13.06 1.67 -27.24
CA THR A 58 12.46 2.76 -26.44
C THR A 58 11.09 3.12 -26.95
N VAL A 59 10.24 3.56 -26.03
CA VAL A 59 8.87 4.01 -26.31
C VAL A 59 8.60 5.29 -25.55
N SER A 60 8.00 6.28 -26.22
CA SER A 60 7.53 7.50 -25.56
C SER A 60 6.24 7.22 -24.83
N ILE A 61 6.21 7.47 -23.52
CA ILE A 61 5.06 7.30 -22.64
C ILE A 61 4.64 8.67 -22.12
N PRO A 62 3.34 9.03 -22.12
CA PRO A 62 2.88 10.30 -21.58
C PRO A 62 3.15 10.42 -20.08
N TYR A 63 3.38 11.65 -19.60
CA TYR A 63 3.47 11.95 -18.18
C TYR A 63 2.12 11.73 -17.49
N GLY A 64 2.15 11.14 -16.31
CA GLY A 64 0.96 10.95 -15.46
C GLY A 64 0.89 9.58 -14.81
N LEU A 65 -0.27 9.26 -14.28
CA LEU A 65 -0.60 7.93 -13.80
C LEU A 65 -1.34 7.18 -14.91
N ILE A 66 -0.73 6.14 -15.41
CA ILE A 66 -1.27 5.32 -16.51
C ILE A 66 -1.43 3.87 -16.10
N ARG A 67 -2.38 3.20 -16.72
CA ARG A 67 -2.52 1.75 -16.66
C ARG A 67 -1.83 1.14 -17.89
N VAL A 68 -0.97 0.17 -17.66
CA VAL A 68 -0.24 -0.53 -18.70
C VAL A 68 -0.73 -1.97 -18.78
N ARG A 69 -0.87 -2.47 -19.98
CA ARG A 69 -1.23 -3.87 -20.26
C ARG A 69 -0.24 -4.49 -21.21
N TYR A 70 0.25 -5.68 -20.83
CA TYR A 70 1.02 -6.55 -21.70
C TYR A 70 0.17 -7.73 -22.17
N GLU A 71 0.13 -7.93 -23.48
CA GLU A 71 -0.56 -9.05 -24.12
C GLU A 71 0.42 -9.83 -24.98
N ASN A 72 0.49 -11.14 -24.75
CA ASN A 72 1.28 -12.08 -25.54
C ASN A 72 0.56 -13.42 -25.58
N PRO A 73 0.49 -14.14 -26.73
CA PRO A 73 -0.24 -15.42 -26.82
C PRO A 73 0.22 -16.49 -25.85
N ASP A 74 1.52 -16.57 -25.57
CA ASP A 74 2.12 -17.62 -24.74
C ASP A 74 2.18 -17.27 -23.25
N TYR A 75 1.84 -16.02 -22.90
CA TYR A 75 1.97 -15.49 -21.54
C TYR A 75 0.63 -15.01 -21.01
N VAL A 76 0.55 -14.93 -19.69
CA VAL A 76 -0.62 -14.35 -19.01
C VAL A 76 -0.64 -12.85 -19.26
N THR A 77 -1.80 -12.33 -19.65
CA THR A 77 -2.02 -10.88 -19.74
C THR A 77 -1.78 -10.25 -18.39
N ARG A 78 -1.03 -9.15 -18.37
CA ARG A 78 -0.67 -8.45 -17.14
C ARG A 78 -1.08 -7.00 -17.20
N ASP A 79 -1.82 -6.58 -16.19
CA ASP A 79 -2.20 -5.18 -15.97
C ASP A 79 -1.45 -4.63 -14.76
N PHE A 80 -0.99 -3.39 -14.82
CA PHE A 80 -0.39 -2.70 -13.69
C PHE A 80 -0.47 -1.18 -13.87
N GLN A 81 -0.29 -0.45 -12.77
CA GLN A 81 -0.21 1.00 -12.81
C GLN A 81 1.25 1.45 -12.88
N LEU A 82 1.48 2.53 -13.62
CA LEU A 82 2.78 3.17 -13.77
C LEU A 82 2.62 4.68 -13.60
N LYS A 83 3.38 5.25 -12.68
CA LYS A 83 3.52 6.71 -12.54
C LYS A 83 4.69 7.18 -13.39
N VAL A 84 4.43 8.05 -14.35
CA VAL A 84 5.43 8.60 -15.28
C VAL A 84 5.64 10.10 -15.00
N PRO A 85 6.86 10.60 -14.83
CA PRO A 85 8.10 9.84 -14.79
C PRO A 85 8.19 8.97 -13.54
N ASN A 86 8.78 7.80 -13.70
CA ASN A 86 9.22 7.04 -12.56
C ASN A 86 10.52 7.70 -12.06
N ALA A 87 10.52 8.22 -10.85
CA ALA A 87 11.64 9.00 -10.28
C ALA A 87 12.99 8.23 -10.24
N PHE A 88 12.98 6.92 -10.47
CA PHE A 88 14.14 6.06 -10.21
C PHE A 88 14.66 5.29 -11.43
N SER A 89 13.95 5.21 -12.55
CA SER A 89 14.40 4.43 -13.70
C SER A 89 13.65 4.77 -14.97
N HIS A 90 14.39 4.87 -16.08
CA HIS A 90 13.85 4.86 -17.45
C HIS A 90 13.41 3.46 -17.90
N THR A 91 13.72 2.44 -17.13
CA THR A 91 13.43 1.04 -17.45
C THR A 91 12.21 0.55 -16.69
N VAL A 92 11.23 0.08 -17.42
CA VAL A 92 10.05 -0.62 -16.88
C VAL A 92 10.34 -2.12 -16.91
N VAL A 93 10.75 -2.66 -15.78
CA VAL A 93 11.03 -4.10 -15.65
C VAL A 93 9.79 -4.81 -15.13
N GLN A 94 9.24 -5.70 -15.94
CA GLN A 94 8.13 -6.57 -15.56
C GLN A 94 8.36 -7.96 -16.16
N TYR A 95 8.20 -8.98 -15.34
CA TYR A 95 8.30 -10.37 -15.80
C TYR A 95 6.92 -10.88 -16.18
N LEU A 96 6.79 -11.41 -17.39
CA LEU A 96 5.61 -12.13 -17.81
C LEU A 96 5.71 -13.59 -17.39
N VAL A 97 4.62 -14.14 -16.94
CA VAL A 97 4.47 -15.55 -16.57
C VAL A 97 3.91 -16.32 -17.75
N ARG A 98 4.50 -17.45 -18.11
CA ARG A 98 3.94 -18.34 -19.11
C ARG A 98 2.59 -18.88 -18.64
N ARG A 99 1.66 -19.10 -19.56
CA ARG A 99 0.33 -19.64 -19.22
C ARG A 99 0.41 -21.00 -18.53
N GLU A 100 1.38 -21.83 -18.90
CA GLU A 100 1.63 -23.14 -18.30
C GLU A 100 2.13 -23.09 -16.85
N ASP A 101 2.83 -22.01 -16.49
CA ASP A 101 3.40 -21.80 -15.16
C ASP A 101 2.45 -21.02 -14.22
N GLN A 102 1.31 -20.56 -14.74
CA GLN A 102 0.37 -19.74 -13.97
C GLN A 102 -0.25 -20.53 -12.80
N LYS A 103 -0.14 -19.97 -11.60
CA LYS A 103 -0.87 -20.48 -10.43
C LYS A 103 -2.25 -19.82 -10.37
N GLU A 104 -3.29 -20.66 -10.24
CA GLU A 104 -4.69 -20.22 -10.26
C GLU A 104 -4.97 -19.20 -9.15
N GLY A 105 -5.62 -18.09 -9.50
CA GLY A 105 -5.99 -17.02 -8.58
C GLY A 105 -4.82 -16.21 -8.02
N MET A 106 -3.59 -16.46 -8.47
CA MET A 106 -2.39 -15.78 -7.95
C MET A 106 -1.71 -14.90 -8.99
N VAL A 107 -0.96 -13.93 -8.52
CA VAL A 107 -0.09 -13.07 -9.34
C VAL A 107 1.37 -13.24 -8.93
N TRP A 108 2.25 -13.17 -9.93
CA TRP A 108 3.69 -13.25 -9.71
C TRP A 108 4.24 -11.89 -9.29
N ILE A 109 4.96 -11.88 -8.18
CA ILE A 109 5.68 -10.71 -7.67
C ILE A 109 7.16 -10.90 -7.96
N SER A 110 7.71 -10.07 -8.83
CA SER A 110 9.13 -10.13 -9.17
C SER A 110 10.02 -9.64 -8.03
N PRO A 111 11.27 -10.16 -7.95
CA PRO A 111 12.21 -9.75 -6.92
C PRO A 111 12.57 -8.26 -7.01
N ASN A 112 13.13 -7.74 -5.92
CA ASN A 112 13.44 -6.33 -5.72
C ASN A 112 14.95 -6.06 -5.93
N HIS A 113 15.50 -6.39 -7.07
CA HIS A 113 16.95 -6.26 -7.32
C HIS A 113 17.47 -4.81 -7.35
N GLY A 114 16.61 -3.82 -7.65
CA GLY A 114 17.00 -2.40 -7.76
C GLY A 114 17.16 -1.68 -6.43
N PHE A 115 16.66 -2.22 -5.33
CA PHE A 115 16.59 -1.56 -4.03
C PHE A 115 17.55 -2.16 -2.98
N ARG A 116 18.64 -2.80 -3.40
CA ARG A 116 19.64 -3.48 -2.54
C ARG A 116 20.19 -2.65 -1.37
N LYS A 117 20.00 -1.34 -1.36
CA LYS A 117 20.41 -0.47 -0.24
C LYS A 117 19.37 -0.35 0.87
N ARG A 118 18.15 -0.82 0.69
CA ARG A 118 17.11 -0.85 1.73
C ARG A 118 17.13 -2.22 2.42
N ARG A 119 16.93 -2.22 3.73
CA ARG A 119 16.91 -3.42 4.59
C ARG A 119 15.75 -4.39 4.29
N GLU A 120 14.97 -4.13 3.26
CA GLU A 120 13.75 -4.83 2.87
C GLU A 120 13.92 -5.51 1.49
N ALA A 121 15.12 -6.00 1.17
CA ALA A 121 15.35 -6.70 -0.09
C ALA A 121 14.56 -8.02 -0.12
N ILE A 122 13.81 -8.22 -1.20
CA ILE A 122 13.19 -9.48 -1.58
C ILE A 122 14.02 -10.02 -2.73
N ASP A 123 14.88 -10.98 -2.40
CA ASP A 123 15.89 -11.49 -3.34
C ASP A 123 15.32 -12.48 -4.35
N GLU A 124 14.20 -13.12 -4.02
CA GLU A 124 13.48 -14.08 -4.85
C GLU A 124 12.04 -13.63 -5.11
N GLY A 125 11.52 -13.92 -6.31
CA GLY A 125 10.11 -13.70 -6.60
C GLY A 125 9.22 -14.65 -5.81
N PHE A 126 7.95 -14.32 -5.74
CA PHE A 126 6.94 -15.14 -5.05
C PHE A 126 5.56 -14.97 -5.69
N TRP A 127 4.66 -15.88 -5.39
CA TRP A 127 3.25 -15.78 -5.75
C TRP A 127 2.45 -15.22 -4.59
N ILE A 128 1.46 -14.39 -4.89
CA ILE A 128 0.49 -13.91 -3.91
C ILE A 128 -0.91 -14.01 -4.50
N ASP A 129 -1.92 -14.29 -3.69
CA ASP A 129 -3.31 -14.25 -4.14
C ASP A 129 -3.63 -12.88 -4.73
N ARG A 130 -4.31 -12.87 -5.87
CA ARG A 130 -4.64 -11.64 -6.59
C ARG A 130 -5.55 -10.72 -5.78
N THR A 131 -6.43 -11.32 -4.98
CA THR A 131 -7.39 -10.65 -4.10
C THR A 131 -7.27 -11.19 -2.68
N GLU A 132 -8.00 -10.60 -1.75
CA GLU A 132 -8.29 -11.20 -0.45
C GLU A 132 -9.02 -12.54 -0.61
N VAL A 133 -9.01 -13.36 0.45
CA VAL A 133 -9.78 -14.60 0.48
C VAL A 133 -11.26 -14.29 0.57
N THR A 134 -12.06 -14.83 -0.34
CA THR A 134 -13.49 -14.58 -0.35
C THR A 134 -14.26 -15.46 0.64
N ASN A 135 -15.49 -15.05 0.99
CA ASN A 135 -16.40 -15.84 1.79
C ASN A 135 -16.64 -17.25 1.19
N ALA A 136 -16.85 -17.33 -0.12
CA ALA A 136 -17.06 -18.62 -0.81
C ALA A 136 -15.85 -19.55 -0.65
N GLN A 137 -14.63 -19.02 -0.83
CA GLN A 137 -13.41 -19.80 -0.66
C GLN A 137 -13.21 -20.27 0.78
N TYR A 138 -13.52 -19.41 1.76
CA TYR A 138 -13.40 -19.77 3.17
C TYR A 138 -14.46 -20.77 3.60
N GLN A 139 -15.65 -20.76 2.99
CA GLN A 139 -16.69 -21.73 3.26
C GLN A 139 -16.23 -23.18 2.98
N GLU A 140 -15.39 -23.39 1.96
CA GLU A 140 -14.83 -24.71 1.68
C GLU A 140 -13.98 -25.25 2.85
N PHE A 141 -13.26 -24.35 3.55
CA PHE A 141 -12.49 -24.68 4.75
C PHE A 141 -13.40 -25.08 5.93
N VAL A 142 -14.48 -24.32 6.13
CA VAL A 142 -15.49 -24.62 7.16
C VAL A 142 -16.19 -25.94 6.85
N ASP A 143 -16.64 -26.14 5.61
CA ASP A 143 -17.35 -27.33 5.17
C ASP A 143 -16.47 -28.62 5.18
N ALA A 144 -15.13 -28.44 5.13
CA ALA A 144 -14.17 -29.52 5.32
C ALA A 144 -14.03 -29.96 6.79
N GLY A 145 -14.75 -29.34 7.72
CA GLY A 145 -14.70 -29.65 9.16
C GLY A 145 -13.46 -29.11 9.87
N ALA A 146 -12.89 -28.02 9.35
CA ALA A 146 -11.62 -27.51 9.83
C ALA A 146 -11.62 -27.11 11.31
N TYR A 147 -12.72 -26.67 11.85
CA TYR A 147 -12.85 -26.31 13.28
C TYR A 147 -13.07 -27.51 14.20
N GLU A 148 -13.26 -28.70 13.65
CA GLU A 148 -13.52 -29.95 14.37
C GLU A 148 -12.29 -30.86 14.35
N ASP A 149 -11.39 -30.71 13.37
CA ASP A 149 -10.22 -31.56 13.18
C ASP A 149 -8.90 -30.78 13.47
N PRO A 150 -8.16 -31.19 14.54
CA PRO A 150 -6.86 -30.58 14.87
C PRO A 150 -5.83 -30.65 13.76
N ALA A 151 -5.98 -31.56 12.79
CA ALA A 151 -5.03 -31.71 11.68
C ALA A 151 -4.89 -30.44 10.83
N PHE A 152 -5.95 -29.66 10.68
CA PHE A 152 -5.91 -28.37 9.95
C PHE A 152 -5.11 -27.30 10.67
N TRP A 153 -4.81 -27.50 11.96
CA TRP A 153 -4.10 -26.54 12.84
C TRP A 153 -2.67 -26.98 13.16
N ASN A 154 -2.16 -27.97 12.45
CA ASN A 154 -0.81 -28.48 12.68
C ASN A 154 0.25 -27.37 12.60
N GLY A 155 1.18 -27.37 13.56
CA GLY A 155 2.24 -26.37 13.67
C GLY A 155 1.75 -25.00 14.16
N ILE A 156 0.50 -24.87 14.61
CA ILE A 156 -0.03 -23.67 15.26
C ILE A 156 0.00 -23.86 16.78
N SER A 157 0.66 -22.94 17.47
CA SER A 157 0.62 -22.84 18.92
C SER A 157 -0.17 -21.61 19.32
N PHE A 158 -1.22 -21.82 20.09
CA PHE A 158 -2.07 -20.73 20.57
C PHE A 158 -1.51 -20.12 21.84
N HIS A 159 -1.40 -18.80 21.87
CA HIS A 159 -0.92 -18.06 23.04
C HIS A 159 -1.80 -16.83 23.26
N ARG A 160 -2.05 -16.51 24.53
CA ARG A 160 -2.73 -15.29 24.96
C ARG A 160 -1.83 -14.50 25.88
N ASN A 161 -1.73 -13.19 25.65
CA ASN A 161 -1.02 -12.28 26.53
C ASN A 161 -1.99 -11.87 27.65
N GLU A 162 -1.66 -12.21 28.89
CA GLU A 162 -2.42 -11.82 30.06
C GLU A 162 -1.62 -10.81 30.90
N GLN A 163 -2.31 -9.84 31.48
CA GLN A 163 -1.70 -8.90 32.42
C GLN A 163 -1.88 -9.45 33.83
N GLU A 164 -0.79 -9.84 34.44
CA GLU A 164 -0.77 -10.21 35.85
C GLU A 164 -0.26 -9.06 36.71
N THR A 165 -0.93 -8.83 37.83
CA THR A 165 -0.42 -7.92 38.86
C THR A 165 0.47 -8.71 39.81
N ALA A 166 1.78 -8.53 39.66
CA ALA A 166 2.77 -9.07 40.61
C ALA A 166 2.75 -8.28 41.94
N GLY A 167 3.44 -8.76 42.95
CA GLY A 167 3.56 -8.04 44.23
C GLY A 167 3.97 -6.58 44.02
N TRP A 168 3.47 -5.68 44.87
CA TRP A 168 3.67 -4.21 44.79
C TRP A 168 2.97 -3.52 43.61
N GLY A 169 1.95 -4.15 43.00
CA GLY A 169 1.17 -3.55 41.91
C GLY A 169 1.89 -3.49 40.56
N ILE A 170 3.01 -4.21 40.41
CA ILE A 170 3.75 -4.26 39.14
C ILE A 170 2.95 -5.11 38.15
N GLN A 171 2.58 -4.49 37.02
CA GLN A 171 1.96 -5.21 35.90
C GLN A 171 3.05 -5.91 35.09
N ARG A 172 2.87 -7.20 34.83
CA ARG A 172 3.70 -7.96 33.90
C ARG A 172 2.83 -8.69 32.89
N THR A 173 3.31 -8.76 31.65
CA THR A 173 2.69 -9.59 30.62
C THR A 173 3.16 -11.02 30.78
N VAL A 174 2.23 -11.95 30.92
CA VAL A 174 2.49 -13.39 30.95
C VAL A 174 1.91 -13.99 29.67
N ILE A 175 2.68 -14.83 29.00
CA ILE A 175 2.23 -15.55 27.82
C ILE A 175 1.66 -16.89 28.28
N GLN A 176 0.34 -17.01 28.19
CA GLN A 176 -0.36 -18.26 28.48
C GLN A 176 -0.52 -19.10 27.22
N LYS A 177 -0.14 -20.38 27.30
CA LYS A 177 -0.44 -21.35 26.23
C LYS A 177 -1.92 -21.72 26.33
N ILE A 178 -2.63 -21.69 25.21
CA ILE A 178 -4.04 -22.07 25.08
C ILE A 178 -4.13 -23.42 24.38
N GLU A 179 -4.90 -24.32 24.93
CA GLU A 179 -5.13 -25.63 24.31
C GLU A 179 -6.08 -25.52 23.10
N TRP A 180 -5.93 -26.44 22.16
CA TRP A 180 -6.69 -26.42 20.91
C TRP A 180 -8.21 -26.33 21.12
N SER A 181 -8.77 -27.11 22.06
CA SER A 181 -10.20 -27.11 22.34
C SER A 181 -10.71 -25.75 22.85
N GLU A 182 -9.91 -25.06 23.67
CA GLU A 182 -10.23 -23.72 24.17
C GLU A 182 -10.13 -22.69 23.03
N ALA A 183 -9.13 -22.81 22.15
CA ALA A 183 -9.00 -21.96 20.97
C ALA A 183 -10.22 -22.10 20.06
N MET A 184 -10.64 -23.34 19.76
CA MET A 184 -11.83 -23.59 18.93
C MET A 184 -13.12 -23.08 19.57
N ALA A 185 -13.23 -23.12 20.89
CA ALA A 185 -14.35 -22.51 21.60
C ALA A 185 -14.41 -20.97 21.45
N SER A 186 -13.29 -20.33 21.11
CA SER A 186 -13.22 -18.89 20.86
C SER A 186 -13.54 -18.50 19.40
N PHE A 187 -13.51 -19.46 18.46
CA PHE A 187 -13.72 -19.20 17.04
C PHE A 187 -15.17 -19.49 16.64
N ARG A 188 -16.07 -18.61 17.09
CA ARG A 188 -17.51 -18.73 16.89
C ARG A 188 -18.07 -17.58 16.06
N ASP A 189 -19.08 -17.88 15.26
CA ASP A 189 -19.86 -16.89 14.52
C ASP A 189 -20.84 -16.15 15.43
N ALA A 190 -21.61 -15.22 14.87
CA ALA A 190 -22.60 -14.45 15.62
C ALA A 190 -23.76 -15.28 16.23
N THR A 191 -23.84 -16.57 15.90
CA THR A 191 -24.87 -17.51 16.35
C THR A 191 -24.29 -18.73 17.09
N ASP A 192 -23.02 -18.62 17.54
CA ASP A 192 -22.30 -19.65 18.30
C ASP A 192 -21.94 -20.93 17.51
N ASN A 193 -21.96 -20.87 16.18
CA ASN A 193 -21.40 -21.92 15.35
C ASN A 193 -19.92 -21.68 15.08
N ALA A 194 -19.15 -22.71 14.76
CA ALA A 194 -17.77 -22.55 14.33
C ALA A 194 -17.69 -21.77 13.01
N GLY A 195 -16.81 -20.79 12.94
CA GLY A 195 -16.64 -19.97 11.74
C GLY A 195 -16.36 -18.50 12.00
N PRO A 196 -16.20 -17.68 10.96
CA PRO A 196 -15.93 -16.25 11.05
C PRO A 196 -16.93 -15.48 11.90
N ALA A 197 -16.47 -14.51 12.69
CA ALA A 197 -17.32 -13.76 13.63
C ALA A 197 -18.47 -12.99 12.96
N THR A 198 -18.32 -12.66 11.69
CA THR A 198 -19.33 -11.93 10.89
C THR A 198 -20.41 -12.82 10.32
N TRP A 199 -20.23 -14.16 10.35
CA TRP A 199 -21.16 -15.12 9.79
C TRP A 199 -22.32 -15.44 10.76
N LYS A 200 -23.33 -16.15 10.24
CA LYS A 200 -24.47 -16.66 11.03
C LYS A 200 -24.82 -18.06 10.59
N ASN A 201 -25.09 -18.93 11.54
CA ASN A 201 -25.44 -20.34 11.30
C ASN A 201 -24.37 -21.09 10.46
N GLY A 202 -23.09 -20.77 10.69
CA GLY A 202 -21.97 -21.35 9.96
C GLY A 202 -21.90 -20.94 8.48
N ARG A 203 -22.56 -19.82 8.11
CA ARG A 203 -22.65 -19.34 6.72
C ARG A 203 -22.48 -17.84 6.63
N PHE A 204 -21.90 -17.38 5.51
CA PHE A 204 -21.84 -15.97 5.16
C PHE A 204 -23.22 -15.44 4.71
N PRO A 205 -23.41 -14.11 4.68
CA PRO A 205 -24.66 -13.51 4.21
C PRO A 205 -24.95 -13.86 2.74
N PRO A 206 -26.20 -14.14 2.36
CA PRO A 206 -26.58 -14.41 0.97
C PRO A 206 -26.14 -13.27 0.03
N GLY A 207 -25.52 -13.63 -1.10
CA GLY A 207 -25.00 -12.67 -2.09
C GLY A 207 -23.67 -12.01 -1.72
N ALA A 208 -23.00 -12.51 -0.67
CA ALA A 208 -21.67 -12.05 -0.26
C ALA A 208 -20.56 -13.07 -0.63
N ASP A 209 -20.77 -13.89 -1.62
CA ASP A 209 -19.86 -14.96 -2.04
C ASP A 209 -18.47 -14.42 -2.37
N ASP A 210 -18.42 -13.34 -3.14
CA ASP A 210 -17.19 -12.69 -3.63
C ASP A 210 -16.65 -11.61 -2.69
N TYR A 211 -17.29 -11.36 -1.56
CA TYR A 211 -16.79 -10.41 -0.56
C TYR A 211 -15.69 -11.03 0.29
N PRO A 212 -14.77 -10.22 0.83
CA PRO A 212 -13.72 -10.71 1.71
C PRO A 212 -14.29 -11.39 2.95
N VAL A 213 -13.64 -12.48 3.40
CA VAL A 213 -14.04 -13.21 4.61
C VAL A 213 -13.61 -12.44 5.85
N ALA A 214 -14.39 -11.51 6.29
CA ALA A 214 -14.05 -10.69 7.44
C ALA A 214 -14.43 -11.33 8.79
N GLY A 215 -13.80 -10.88 9.86
CA GLY A 215 -14.08 -11.39 11.20
C GLY A 215 -13.35 -12.67 11.56
N ILE A 216 -12.14 -12.84 11.06
CA ILE A 216 -11.25 -13.96 11.34
C ILE A 216 -9.99 -13.53 12.07
N SER A 217 -9.49 -14.38 12.94
CA SER A 217 -8.22 -14.20 13.66
C SER A 217 -7.02 -14.55 12.77
N TRP A 218 -5.84 -14.13 13.20
CA TRP A 218 -4.59 -14.55 12.57
C TRP A 218 -4.40 -16.09 12.58
N TYR A 219 -4.86 -16.75 13.62
CA TYR A 219 -4.79 -18.21 13.72
C TYR A 219 -5.67 -18.89 12.67
N GLU A 220 -6.90 -18.39 12.49
CA GLU A 220 -7.83 -18.90 11.48
C GLU A 220 -7.29 -18.67 10.06
N ALA A 221 -6.75 -17.48 9.79
CA ALA A 221 -6.11 -17.14 8.53
C ALA A 221 -4.93 -18.08 8.22
N ARG A 222 -4.10 -18.39 9.22
CA ARG A 222 -2.96 -19.30 9.06
C ARG A 222 -3.41 -20.75 8.81
N ALA A 223 -4.43 -21.21 9.52
CA ALA A 223 -4.97 -22.57 9.32
C ALA A 223 -5.56 -22.73 7.91
N TYR A 224 -6.31 -21.73 7.43
CA TYR A 224 -6.79 -21.71 6.05
C TYR A 224 -5.64 -21.72 5.03
N ALA A 225 -4.61 -20.89 5.24
CA ALA A 225 -3.46 -20.89 4.35
C ALA A 225 -2.79 -22.27 4.26
N ALA A 226 -2.63 -22.98 5.40
CA ALA A 226 -2.11 -24.34 5.44
C ALA A 226 -3.05 -25.34 4.71
N PHE A 227 -4.37 -25.21 4.88
CA PHE A 227 -5.37 -26.01 4.14
C PHE A 227 -5.20 -25.87 2.63
N ARG A 228 -4.88 -24.69 2.13
CA ARG A 228 -4.59 -24.42 0.72
C ARG A 228 -3.14 -24.73 0.31
N SER A 229 -2.33 -25.34 1.17
CA SER A 229 -0.89 -25.54 0.95
C SER A 229 -0.15 -24.23 0.62
N LYS A 230 -0.59 -23.15 1.22
CA LYS A 230 -0.06 -21.78 1.09
C LYS A 230 0.44 -21.26 2.46
N SER A 231 0.87 -20.05 2.51
CA SER A 231 1.25 -19.32 3.73
C SER A 231 0.67 -17.91 3.73
N LEU A 232 0.66 -17.25 4.89
CA LEU A 232 0.45 -15.82 4.96
C LEU A 232 1.70 -15.09 4.45
N PRO A 233 1.57 -13.96 3.74
CA PRO A 233 2.69 -13.16 3.33
C PRO A 233 3.42 -12.59 4.56
N THR A 234 4.74 -12.47 4.49
CA THR A 234 5.45 -11.69 5.49
C THR A 234 5.13 -10.20 5.32
N PHE A 235 5.36 -9.43 6.36
CA PHE A 235 5.25 -7.97 6.32
C PHE A 235 5.94 -7.34 5.09
N HIS A 236 7.15 -7.81 4.74
CA HIS A 236 7.92 -7.29 3.62
C HIS A 236 7.37 -7.74 2.26
N HIS A 237 6.96 -9.02 2.14
CA HIS A 237 6.33 -9.55 0.92
C HIS A 237 5.03 -8.80 0.62
N TRP A 238 4.18 -8.63 1.64
CA TRP A 238 2.92 -7.90 1.50
C TRP A 238 3.16 -6.45 1.03
N ARG A 239 4.06 -5.74 1.69
CA ARG A 239 4.37 -4.34 1.35
C ARG A 239 4.96 -4.16 -0.04
N TRP A 240 5.77 -5.11 -0.47
CA TRP A 240 6.32 -5.08 -1.83
C TRP A 240 5.23 -5.33 -2.87
N ALA A 241 4.37 -6.35 -2.68
CA ALA A 241 3.22 -6.62 -3.54
C ALA A 241 2.27 -5.42 -3.60
N ALA A 242 2.02 -4.75 -2.47
CA ALA A 242 1.16 -3.58 -2.36
C ALA A 242 1.76 -2.29 -2.95
N SER A 243 3.04 -2.28 -3.32
CA SER A 243 3.72 -1.07 -3.83
C SER A 243 3.67 0.11 -2.85
N THR A 244 3.82 -0.16 -1.55
CA THR A 244 3.72 0.88 -0.50
C THR A 244 4.79 1.97 -0.57
N ASP A 245 5.80 1.80 -1.39
CA ASP A 245 6.78 2.82 -1.75
C ASP A 245 6.22 3.89 -2.70
N GLN A 246 5.07 3.63 -3.33
CA GLN A 246 4.33 4.54 -4.20
C GLN A 246 2.83 4.50 -3.87
N PRO A 247 2.41 4.94 -2.69
CA PRO A 247 1.04 4.73 -2.20
C PRO A 247 -0.05 5.33 -3.10
N GLY A 248 0.20 6.46 -3.74
CA GLY A 248 -0.75 7.08 -4.68
C GLY A 248 -0.99 6.28 -5.97
N MET A 249 -0.27 5.18 -6.20
CA MET A 249 -0.58 4.25 -7.29
C MET A 249 -1.67 3.25 -6.91
N THR A 250 -1.78 2.89 -5.64
CA THR A 250 -2.65 1.80 -5.20
C THR A 250 -3.86 2.34 -4.42
N ALA A 251 -3.69 3.37 -3.61
CA ALA A 251 -4.72 3.85 -2.69
C ALA A 251 -5.79 4.75 -3.35
N ASP A 252 -5.43 5.54 -4.36
CA ASP A 252 -6.31 6.60 -4.93
C ASP A 252 -7.68 6.10 -5.46
N GLU A 253 -7.81 4.84 -5.86
CA GLU A 253 -9.03 4.25 -6.42
C GLU A 253 -9.47 3.02 -5.61
N SER A 254 -9.12 2.98 -4.33
CA SER A 254 -9.39 1.87 -3.42
C SER A 254 -10.53 2.17 -2.45
N CYS A 255 -11.06 1.12 -1.81
CA CYS A 255 -12.22 1.22 -0.93
C CYS A 255 -11.82 1.73 0.45
N PHE A 256 -11.83 3.05 0.63
CA PHE A 256 -11.65 3.73 1.93
C PHE A 256 -12.85 4.59 2.28
N MET A 257 -13.06 4.89 3.57
CA MET A 257 -14.13 5.75 4.09
C MET A 257 -15.51 5.42 3.47
N SER A 258 -15.77 4.14 3.28
CA SER A 258 -17.00 3.62 2.69
C SER A 258 -17.97 3.14 3.78
N THR A 259 -19.19 2.80 3.38
CA THR A 259 -20.21 2.24 4.28
C THR A 259 -20.08 0.73 4.50
N GLY A 260 -19.21 0.05 3.74
CA GLY A 260 -18.97 -1.39 3.82
C GLY A 260 -17.86 -1.83 2.87
N PRO A 261 -17.42 -3.09 2.96
CA PRO A 261 -16.47 -3.65 2.00
C PRO A 261 -17.12 -3.79 0.61
N GLN A 262 -16.26 -3.96 -0.40
CA GLN A 262 -16.65 -4.26 -1.78
C GLN A 262 -16.32 -5.72 -2.10
N PRO A 263 -16.94 -6.32 -3.13
CA PRO A 263 -16.49 -7.60 -3.67
C PRO A 263 -15.03 -7.57 -4.06
N CYS A 264 -14.29 -8.64 -3.77
CA CYS A 264 -12.87 -8.76 -4.06
C CYS A 264 -12.58 -8.57 -5.56
N GLY A 265 -11.54 -7.81 -5.88
CA GLY A 265 -11.10 -7.57 -7.25
C GLY A 265 -11.87 -6.47 -8.00
N GLN A 266 -12.77 -5.75 -7.35
CA GLN A 266 -13.52 -4.66 -7.98
C GLN A 266 -12.81 -3.29 -7.89
N SER A 267 -11.90 -3.12 -6.96
CA SER A 267 -11.11 -1.89 -6.89
C SER A 267 -10.27 -1.70 -8.14
N THR A 268 -10.20 -0.48 -8.64
CA THR A 268 -9.32 -0.12 -9.75
C THR A 268 -7.91 0.24 -9.30
N GLY A 269 -7.69 0.38 -8.00
CA GLY A 269 -6.40 0.61 -7.35
C GLY A 269 -5.52 -0.63 -7.37
N ILE A 270 -4.99 -1.00 -8.54
CA ILE A 270 -3.99 -2.06 -8.65
C ILE A 270 -2.60 -1.47 -8.58
N GLY A 271 -1.74 -2.07 -7.79
CA GLY A 271 -0.36 -1.64 -7.71
C GLY A 271 0.47 -2.07 -8.94
N ARG A 272 1.77 -2.17 -8.72
CA ARG A 272 2.77 -2.54 -9.73
C ARG A 272 2.62 -3.97 -10.26
N PHE A 273 1.93 -4.86 -9.55
CA PHE A 273 1.96 -6.31 -9.78
C PHE A 273 0.60 -6.95 -10.08
N ASP A 274 -0.43 -6.18 -10.42
CA ASP A 274 -1.79 -6.68 -10.67
C ASP A 274 -2.44 -7.37 -9.45
N ALA A 275 -1.92 -7.14 -8.24
CA ALA A 275 -2.60 -7.50 -7.02
C ALA A 275 -3.69 -6.47 -6.73
N CYS A 276 -4.94 -6.92 -6.60
CA CYS A 276 -6.10 -6.07 -6.35
C CYS A 276 -6.33 -5.89 -4.84
N ASP A 277 -7.00 -4.81 -4.47
CA ASP A 277 -7.49 -4.52 -3.11
C ASP A 277 -6.40 -4.55 -2.02
N MET A 278 -5.12 -4.36 -2.42
CA MET A 278 -4.01 -4.25 -1.47
C MET A 278 -4.15 -3.01 -0.57
N ALA A 279 -4.96 -2.04 -0.96
CA ALA A 279 -5.24 -0.84 -0.21
C ALA A 279 -6.74 -0.71 0.07
N GLY A 280 -7.12 -0.49 1.32
CA GLY A 280 -8.53 -0.37 1.73
C GLY A 280 -9.24 -1.73 1.76
N ASN A 281 -10.51 -1.73 1.50
CA ASN A 281 -11.43 -2.86 1.60
C ASN A 281 -11.38 -3.51 2.99
N VAL A 282 -10.47 -4.45 3.25
CA VAL A 282 -10.24 -5.04 4.56
C VAL A 282 -8.74 -5.08 4.88
N ARG A 283 -8.41 -5.07 6.17
CA ARG A 283 -7.03 -5.21 6.65
C ARG A 283 -6.58 -6.66 6.53
N GLU A 284 -5.35 -6.88 6.13
CA GLU A 284 -4.82 -8.19 5.83
C GLU A 284 -3.76 -8.66 6.82
N TRP A 285 -3.97 -9.82 7.42
CA TRP A 285 -3.03 -10.46 8.33
C TRP A 285 -1.72 -10.82 7.64
N CYS A 286 -0.60 -10.45 8.25
CA CYS A 286 0.74 -10.86 7.87
C CYS A 286 1.31 -11.90 8.83
N TRP A 287 2.30 -12.68 8.35
CA TRP A 287 2.96 -13.69 9.15
C TRP A 287 3.65 -13.14 10.40
N ASN A 288 4.33 -12.00 10.28
CA ASN A 288 5.23 -11.47 11.29
C ASN A 288 4.49 -10.93 12.51
N ALA A 289 5.15 -11.07 13.67
CA ALA A 289 4.75 -10.41 14.91
C ALA A 289 5.64 -9.19 15.19
N ASP A 290 5.09 -8.27 15.98
CA ASP A 290 5.86 -7.22 16.63
C ASP A 290 6.53 -7.74 17.93
N GLU A 291 7.22 -6.87 18.65
CA GLU A 291 7.95 -7.20 19.88
C GLU A 291 7.02 -7.64 21.03
N THR A 292 5.74 -7.31 20.95
CA THR A 292 4.73 -7.67 21.96
C THR A 292 4.00 -8.97 21.64
N GLY A 293 4.30 -9.60 20.48
CA GLY A 293 3.63 -10.80 19.99
C GLY A 293 2.34 -10.54 19.24
N ASN A 294 1.94 -9.27 19.03
CA ASN A 294 0.87 -8.91 18.13
C ASN A 294 1.29 -9.15 16.67
N ARG A 295 0.33 -9.46 15.82
CA ARG A 295 0.58 -9.71 14.40
C ARG A 295 0.34 -8.44 13.58
N TYR A 296 1.21 -8.20 12.60
CA TYR A 296 0.98 -7.12 11.66
C TYR A 296 -0.27 -7.39 10.83
N ILE A 297 -1.04 -6.32 10.62
CA ILE A 297 -2.26 -6.34 9.83
C ILE A 297 -2.31 -5.06 9.01
N LEU A 298 -2.20 -5.17 7.69
CA LEU A 298 -1.85 -4.08 6.79
C LEU A 298 -2.99 -3.72 5.83
N GLY A 299 -2.82 -2.65 5.07
CA GLY A 299 -3.72 -2.25 3.97
C GLY A 299 -4.72 -1.16 4.31
N GLY A 300 -5.10 -1.04 5.57
CA GLY A 300 -6.27 -0.26 5.94
C GLY A 300 -7.57 -0.98 5.56
N SER A 301 -8.71 -0.40 5.85
CA SER A 301 -10.02 -1.00 5.57
C SER A 301 -10.99 0.02 5.00
N TRP A 302 -12.16 -0.44 4.57
CA TRP A 302 -13.26 0.42 4.12
C TRP A 302 -13.67 1.50 5.14
N ARG A 303 -13.39 1.32 6.45
CA ARG A 303 -13.64 2.30 7.51
C ARG A 303 -12.54 3.34 7.67
N ASP A 304 -11.32 2.97 7.29
CA ASP A 304 -10.15 3.78 7.56
C ASP A 304 -10.00 4.91 6.55
N PRO A 305 -9.32 5.99 6.90
CA PRO A 305 -8.87 6.98 5.92
C PRO A 305 -7.72 6.42 5.07
N GLU A 306 -7.55 6.94 3.87
CA GLU A 306 -6.58 6.47 2.87
C GLU A 306 -5.15 6.37 3.39
N TYR A 307 -4.71 7.28 4.28
CA TYR A 307 -3.36 7.24 4.85
C TYR A 307 -3.07 5.97 5.66
N ALA A 308 -4.11 5.25 6.13
CA ALA A 308 -3.96 3.99 6.86
C ALA A 308 -3.26 2.90 6.03
N PHE A 309 -3.29 3.00 4.68
CA PHE A 309 -2.54 2.13 3.79
C PHE A 309 -1.02 2.15 4.06
N SER A 310 -0.50 3.30 4.44
CA SER A 310 0.94 3.46 4.73
C SER A 310 1.32 3.10 6.16
N GLU A 311 0.36 2.90 7.04
CA GLU A 311 0.58 2.55 8.43
C GLU A 311 1.05 1.10 8.60
N ARG A 312 1.54 0.80 9.81
CA ARG A 312 2.07 -0.53 10.18
C ARG A 312 1.43 -1.02 11.48
N PRO A 313 0.09 -1.10 11.51
CA PRO A 313 -0.58 -1.55 12.71
C PRO A 313 -0.30 -3.03 13.00
N SER A 314 -0.34 -3.37 14.27
CA SER A 314 -0.35 -4.74 14.76
C SER A 314 -1.54 -4.95 15.71
N LYS A 315 -2.05 -6.15 15.77
CA LYS A 315 -3.19 -6.54 16.59
C LYS A 315 -2.94 -7.86 17.26
N SER A 316 -3.65 -8.10 18.35
CA SER A 316 -3.68 -9.42 18.97
C SER A 316 -4.00 -10.49 17.91
N PRO A 317 -3.28 -11.62 17.87
CA PRO A 317 -3.60 -12.71 16.94
C PRO A 317 -5.01 -13.31 17.13
N TRP A 318 -5.70 -12.92 18.21
CA TRP A 318 -7.09 -13.29 18.52
C TRP A 318 -8.13 -12.26 18.02
N ASP A 319 -7.68 -11.10 17.50
CA ASP A 319 -8.60 -10.05 17.02
C ASP A 319 -9.40 -10.57 15.82
N ARG A 320 -10.73 -10.50 15.93
CA ARG A 320 -11.70 -10.97 14.92
C ARG A 320 -12.64 -9.84 14.52
N SER A 321 -12.08 -8.64 14.36
CA SER A 321 -12.83 -7.47 13.89
C SER A 321 -13.39 -7.71 12.50
N GLU A 322 -14.54 -7.13 12.20
CA GLU A 322 -15.21 -7.21 10.90
C GLU A 322 -14.47 -6.53 9.73
N ILE A 323 -13.31 -5.96 10.01
CA ILE A 323 -12.42 -5.34 9.03
C ILE A 323 -11.11 -6.14 8.82
N ASN A 324 -10.98 -7.30 9.44
CA ASN A 324 -9.79 -8.16 9.38
C ASN A 324 -10.03 -9.35 8.47
N ASP A 325 -9.16 -9.53 7.52
CA ASP A 325 -9.10 -10.62 6.56
C ASP A 325 -7.64 -10.95 6.26
N PHE A 326 -7.35 -11.63 5.17
CA PHE A 326 -6.02 -12.01 4.72
C PHE A 326 -6.03 -12.42 3.24
N ARG A 327 -4.82 -12.52 2.68
CA ARG A 327 -4.53 -13.25 1.44
C ARG A 327 -3.39 -14.22 1.65
N CYS A 328 -3.23 -15.20 0.77
CA CYS A 328 -2.17 -16.17 0.87
C CYS A 328 -1.04 -15.90 -0.14
N CYS A 329 0.12 -16.49 0.11
CA CYS A 329 1.27 -16.46 -0.78
C CYS A 329 1.96 -17.81 -0.87
N LEU A 330 2.78 -17.98 -1.91
CA LEU A 330 3.66 -19.12 -2.14
C LEU A 330 5.05 -18.61 -2.55
N PRO A 331 6.14 -19.24 -2.12
CA PRO A 331 7.46 -18.96 -2.64
C PRO A 331 7.57 -19.35 -4.13
N ALA A 332 8.65 -18.87 -4.77
CA ALA A 332 8.94 -19.22 -6.16
C ALA A 332 9.15 -20.72 -6.37
N ASP A 333 9.81 -21.36 -5.40
CA ASP A 333 10.11 -22.79 -5.36
C ASP A 333 9.28 -23.47 -4.28
N ASP A 334 8.45 -24.45 -4.68
CA ASP A 334 7.56 -25.20 -3.78
C ASP A 334 8.33 -26.04 -2.73
N SER A 335 9.65 -26.23 -2.91
CA SER A 335 10.47 -27.08 -2.05
C SER A 335 10.83 -26.48 -0.69
N ASN A 336 10.74 -25.15 -0.52
CA ASN A 336 11.22 -24.43 0.67
C ASN A 336 10.22 -23.45 1.28
N LEU A 337 8.94 -23.82 1.29
CA LEU A 337 7.83 -22.97 1.78
C LEU A 337 8.06 -22.38 3.19
N GLN A 338 8.77 -23.08 4.07
CA GLN A 338 8.94 -22.67 5.46
C GLN A 338 10.18 -21.82 5.71
N GLU A 339 11.29 -22.05 5.03
CA GLU A 339 12.55 -21.37 5.31
C GLU A 339 12.62 -19.98 4.68
N ASN A 340 12.17 -19.81 3.43
CA ASN A 340 12.30 -18.55 2.71
C ASN A 340 11.32 -17.45 3.15
N LEU A 341 10.12 -17.83 3.61
CA LEU A 341 9.14 -16.87 4.12
C LEU A 341 9.41 -16.43 5.56
N PHE A 342 10.20 -17.19 6.32
CA PHE A 342 10.47 -16.93 7.73
C PHE A 342 11.80 -16.20 7.98
N ALA A 343 12.74 -16.27 7.05
CA ALA A 343 14.11 -15.85 7.29
C ALA A 343 14.32 -14.33 7.32
N VAL A 344 13.33 -13.51 6.95
CA VAL A 344 13.57 -12.09 6.74
C VAL A 344 12.49 -11.19 7.33
N ALA A 345 12.45 -11.11 8.64
CA ALA A 345 12.12 -9.85 9.26
C ALA A 345 13.28 -9.49 10.20
N PRO A 346 14.14 -8.54 9.85
CA PRO A 346 14.85 -7.87 10.91
C PRO A 346 13.76 -7.29 11.81
N GLN A 347 13.66 -7.82 13.04
CA GLN A 347 12.93 -7.16 14.11
C GLN A 347 13.26 -5.67 13.99
N PRO A 348 12.30 -4.73 13.99
CA PRO A 348 12.66 -3.35 14.20
C PRO A 348 13.57 -3.37 15.41
N LYS A 349 14.78 -2.86 15.27
CA LYS A 349 15.62 -2.69 16.46
C LYS A 349 14.74 -1.96 17.43
N SER A 350 14.50 -2.54 18.60
CA SER A 350 13.83 -1.84 19.67
C SER A 350 14.50 -0.48 19.69
N LEU A 351 13.74 0.56 19.45
CA LEU A 351 14.15 1.88 19.86
C LEU A 351 14.31 1.67 21.35
N GLY A 352 15.57 1.51 21.80
CA GLY A 352 15.89 1.25 23.21
C GLY A 352 15.05 2.18 24.04
N LEU A 353 14.79 1.83 25.28
CA LEU A 353 14.10 2.68 26.26
C LEU A 353 14.29 4.12 25.81
N GLY A 354 13.18 4.80 25.49
CA GLY A 354 13.21 6.13 24.88
C GLY A 354 14.25 7.00 25.59
N PRO A 355 14.82 8.00 24.96
CA PRO A 355 15.92 8.76 25.52
C PRO A 355 15.57 9.12 26.96
N ASP A 356 16.54 8.96 27.88
CA ASP A 356 16.35 9.41 29.24
C ASP A 356 15.80 10.86 29.23
N ARG A 357 15.17 11.26 30.33
CA ARG A 357 14.48 12.55 30.38
C ARG A 357 15.37 13.73 29.97
N GLU A 358 16.67 13.68 30.27
CA GLU A 358 17.60 14.74 29.90
C GLU A 358 17.83 14.75 28.39
N SER A 359 18.04 13.61 27.76
CA SER A 359 18.16 13.47 26.32
C SER A 359 16.86 13.86 25.60
N PHE A 360 15.70 13.51 26.16
CA PHE A 360 14.40 13.93 25.64
C PHE A 360 14.24 15.45 25.67
N GLU A 361 14.53 16.10 26.81
CA GLU A 361 14.42 17.56 26.93
C GLU A 361 15.42 18.29 26.03
N ARG A 362 16.60 17.70 25.83
CA ARG A 362 17.59 18.21 24.85
C ARG A 362 17.07 18.11 23.41
N LEU A 363 16.52 16.97 23.02
CA LEU A 363 15.91 16.82 21.69
C LEU A 363 14.70 17.74 21.54
N ARG A 364 13.85 17.82 22.56
CA ARG A 364 12.69 18.72 22.58
C ARG A 364 13.08 20.16 22.40
N SER A 365 14.24 20.58 22.96
CA SER A 365 14.71 21.98 22.82
C SER A 365 14.94 22.39 21.37
N PHE A 366 15.26 21.46 20.46
CA PHE A 366 15.37 21.74 19.02
C PHE A 366 14.03 22.04 18.35
N TYR A 367 12.92 21.62 18.96
CA TYR A 367 11.56 21.84 18.46
C TYR A 367 10.80 22.93 19.22
N LEU A 368 11.44 23.56 20.23
CA LEU A 368 10.85 24.69 20.91
C LEU A 368 10.93 25.93 20.02
N TYR A 369 9.79 26.56 19.83
CA TYR A 369 9.69 27.85 19.18
C TYR A 369 9.38 28.94 20.18
N ASP A 370 9.87 30.14 19.95
CA ASP A 370 9.50 31.31 20.72
C ASP A 370 8.33 32.04 20.02
N ALA A 371 7.15 31.88 20.59
CA ALA A 371 5.94 32.51 20.06
C ALA A 371 5.96 34.05 20.13
N ASN A 372 6.91 34.63 20.85
CA ASN A 372 7.06 36.10 21.00
C ASN A 372 8.07 36.71 20.02
N LEU A 373 8.79 35.87 19.26
CA LEU A 373 9.68 36.40 18.23
C LEU A 373 8.87 37.14 17.14
N PRO A 374 9.25 38.38 16.83
CA PRO A 374 8.58 39.13 15.76
C PRO A 374 8.84 38.44 14.40
N PHE A 375 7.81 38.30 13.61
CA PHE A 375 7.95 37.75 12.23
C PHE A 375 8.86 38.60 11.35
N ASP A 376 8.96 39.88 11.61
CA ASP A 376 9.76 40.87 10.82
C ASP A 376 9.65 40.60 9.30
N PRO A 377 8.44 40.66 8.71
CA PRO A 377 8.23 40.29 7.31
C PRO A 377 8.88 41.31 6.38
N ARG A 378 9.62 40.83 5.37
CA ARG A 378 10.25 41.67 4.33
C ARG A 378 9.87 41.08 2.97
N VAL A 379 9.22 41.86 2.13
CA VAL A 379 9.01 41.46 0.74
C VAL A 379 10.35 41.56 0.02
N VAL A 380 10.88 40.39 -0.40
CA VAL A 380 12.21 40.32 -1.04
C VAL A 380 12.11 40.18 -2.55
N ALA A 381 11.00 39.70 -3.07
CA ALA A 381 10.73 39.66 -4.50
C ALA A 381 9.22 39.75 -4.78
N LEU A 382 8.91 40.41 -5.90
CA LEU A 382 7.62 40.41 -6.55
C LEU A 382 7.83 39.71 -7.89
N ASP A 383 7.36 38.50 -8.01
CA ASP A 383 7.52 37.75 -9.25
C ASP A 383 6.22 37.80 -10.07
N SER A 384 6.32 38.27 -11.29
CA SER A 384 5.30 38.07 -12.29
C SER A 384 5.54 36.65 -12.83
N LEU A 385 4.85 35.67 -12.26
CA LEU A 385 4.82 34.32 -12.83
C LEU A 385 4.17 34.42 -14.22
N ASP A 386 5.02 34.59 -15.24
CA ASP A 386 4.62 34.48 -16.62
C ASP A 386 4.05 33.07 -16.85
N GLY A 387 2.72 32.98 -16.92
CA GLY A 387 2.01 31.71 -17.08
C GLY A 387 1.00 31.38 -15.99
N PHE A 388 1.07 31.97 -14.81
CA PHE A 388 -0.03 31.89 -13.84
C PHE A 388 -1.04 32.96 -14.10
N ASN A 389 -2.29 32.50 -14.26
CA ASN A 389 -3.52 33.26 -14.44
C ASN A 389 -3.43 34.67 -13.82
N SER A 390 -3.84 35.67 -14.58
CA SER A 390 -3.91 37.10 -14.19
C SER A 390 -4.68 37.39 -12.89
N ALA A 391 -5.25 36.35 -12.27
CA ALA A 391 -6.05 36.41 -11.05
C ALA A 391 -5.21 36.59 -9.76
N TYR A 392 -3.92 36.19 -9.76
CA TYR A 392 -3.07 36.20 -8.56
C TYR A 392 -1.83 37.07 -8.78
N ARG A 393 -1.23 37.55 -7.68
CA ARG A 393 0.14 38.07 -7.62
C ARG A 393 0.95 37.14 -6.71
N HIS A 394 2.19 36.90 -7.05
CA HIS A 394 3.12 36.12 -6.27
C HIS A 394 4.06 37.07 -5.52
N GLU A 395 4.14 36.93 -4.21
CA GLU A 395 5.08 37.64 -3.35
C GLU A 395 5.99 36.65 -2.63
N ILE A 396 7.29 36.92 -2.60
CA ILE A 396 8.21 36.18 -1.73
C ILE A 396 8.48 37.07 -0.52
N VAL A 397 8.06 36.58 0.64
CA VAL A 397 8.20 37.27 1.91
C VAL A 397 9.15 36.49 2.80
N GLU A 398 10.28 37.11 3.12
CA GLU A 398 11.22 36.58 4.08
C GLU A 398 10.75 36.93 5.49
N ILE A 399 10.67 35.94 6.38
CA ILE A 399 10.27 36.09 7.78
C ILE A 399 11.28 35.45 8.71
N ASN A 400 11.34 35.91 9.96
CA ASN A 400 12.11 35.23 11.00
C ASN A 400 11.55 33.85 11.30
N ALA A 401 12.44 32.86 11.40
CA ALA A 401 12.08 31.57 12.00
C ALA A 401 11.77 31.77 13.49
N ALA A 402 10.89 30.94 14.02
CA ALA A 402 10.54 30.95 15.45
C ALA A 402 11.65 30.33 16.35
N TYR A 403 12.84 30.08 15.78
CA TYR A 403 14.00 29.50 16.45
C TYR A 403 15.29 30.03 15.85
N GLY A 404 16.29 30.21 16.69
CA GLY A 404 17.59 30.73 16.27
C GLY A 404 17.54 32.13 15.65
N ASN A 405 18.52 32.43 14.78
CA ASN A 405 18.60 33.67 14.01
C ASN A 405 18.36 33.41 12.50
N GLU A 406 17.59 32.38 12.21
CA GLU A 406 17.32 31.98 10.83
C GLU A 406 16.13 32.73 10.25
N ARG A 407 16.14 32.85 8.94
CA ARG A 407 15.02 33.41 8.17
C ARG A 407 14.66 32.43 7.06
N PHE A 408 13.40 32.41 6.68
CA PHE A 408 12.94 31.61 5.57
C PHE A 408 11.95 32.35 4.68
N ASN A 409 11.85 31.91 3.43
CA ASN A 409 11.00 32.53 2.43
C ASN A 409 9.61 31.88 2.45
N LEU A 410 8.59 32.73 2.51
CA LEU A 410 7.19 32.34 2.25
C LEU A 410 6.84 32.77 0.84
N HIS A 411 6.28 31.85 0.06
CA HIS A 411 5.72 32.13 -1.25
C HIS A 411 4.22 32.36 -1.10
N LEU A 412 3.78 33.61 -1.29
CA LEU A 412 2.37 34.02 -1.15
C LEU A 412 1.75 34.20 -2.53
N LEU A 413 0.73 33.42 -2.83
CA LEU A 413 -0.15 33.63 -3.98
C LEU A 413 -1.38 34.42 -3.52
N ILE A 414 -1.40 35.71 -3.82
CA ILE A 414 -2.41 36.64 -3.32
C ILE A 414 -3.40 36.92 -4.44
N PRO A 415 -4.71 36.59 -4.29
CA PRO A 415 -5.72 36.98 -5.28
C PRO A 415 -5.73 38.50 -5.49
N ARG A 416 -5.82 38.94 -6.74
CA ARG A 416 -5.91 40.37 -7.06
C ARG A 416 -7.21 41.01 -6.60
N LYS A 417 -8.27 40.19 -6.41
CA LYS A 417 -9.52 40.60 -5.81
C LYS A 417 -9.73 39.79 -4.53
N LEU A 418 -9.64 40.46 -3.40
CA LEU A 418 -9.93 39.90 -2.09
C LEU A 418 -11.40 40.21 -1.75
N ASP A 419 -12.09 39.24 -1.22
CA ASP A 419 -13.42 39.38 -0.64
C ASP A 419 -13.43 38.84 0.79
N ASN A 420 -14.53 39.00 1.52
CA ASN A 420 -14.65 38.59 2.92
C ASN A 420 -14.73 37.05 3.08
N LYS A 421 -14.64 36.29 1.99
CA LYS A 421 -14.67 34.83 1.96
C LYS A 421 -13.35 34.22 1.49
N THR A 422 -12.30 35.05 1.28
CA THR A 422 -11.00 34.56 0.85
C THR A 422 -10.36 33.73 1.98
N GLU A 423 -10.19 32.46 1.74
CA GLU A 423 -9.57 31.51 2.64
C GLU A 423 -8.06 31.46 2.40
N THR A 424 -7.30 31.19 3.47
CA THR A 424 -5.86 30.98 3.38
C THR A 424 -5.56 29.49 3.40
N ILE A 425 -4.88 29.00 2.38
CA ILE A 425 -4.38 27.62 2.33
C ILE A 425 -2.88 27.67 2.58
N LEU A 426 -2.44 27.01 3.66
CA LEU A 426 -1.02 26.83 3.93
C LEU A 426 -0.55 25.54 3.28
N PHE A 427 0.34 25.65 2.29
CA PHE A 427 1.00 24.50 1.71
C PHE A 427 2.37 24.30 2.37
N VAL A 428 2.57 23.16 3.00
CA VAL A 428 3.86 22.75 3.56
C VAL A 428 4.44 21.68 2.63
N PRO A 429 5.54 21.96 1.92
CA PRO A 429 6.15 20.99 1.01
C PRO A 429 6.67 19.78 1.80
N GLY A 430 6.50 18.60 1.24
CA GLY A 430 7.00 17.35 1.81
C GLY A 430 8.53 17.21 1.66
N VAL A 431 9.06 16.07 2.15
CA VAL A 431 10.51 15.77 2.19
C VAL A 431 11.20 15.87 0.83
N SER A 432 10.51 15.66 -0.27
CA SER A 432 11.06 15.80 -1.63
C SER A 432 11.51 17.23 -1.98
N ALA A 433 11.01 18.24 -1.29
CA ALA A 433 11.45 19.61 -1.48
C ALA A 433 12.89 19.86 -0.97
N TRP A 434 13.38 19.02 -0.07
CA TRP A 434 14.76 19.09 0.45
C TRP A 434 15.78 18.55 -0.56
N GLU A 435 15.38 17.60 -1.39
CA GLU A 435 16.25 16.96 -2.40
C GLU A 435 16.49 17.86 -3.61
N THR A 436 15.60 18.82 -3.85
CA THR A 436 15.67 19.76 -4.99
C THR A 436 16.32 21.10 -4.67
N GLY A 437 16.98 21.22 -3.50
CA GLY A 437 17.68 22.47 -3.11
C GLY A 437 16.76 23.65 -2.79
N GLY A 438 15.51 23.38 -2.41
CA GLY A 438 14.56 24.41 -1.96
C GLY A 438 13.91 25.23 -3.08
N ALA A 439 14.21 24.96 -4.34
CA ALA A 439 13.52 25.58 -5.46
C ALA A 439 12.16 24.90 -5.67
N PHE A 440 11.12 25.44 -5.06
CA PHE A 440 9.76 25.02 -5.30
C PHE A 440 9.26 25.62 -6.63
N GLU A 441 9.10 24.80 -7.65
CA GLU A 441 8.42 25.24 -8.87
C GLU A 441 6.90 25.27 -8.62
N ILE A 442 6.38 26.47 -8.40
CA ILE A 442 4.94 26.74 -8.21
C ILE A 442 4.10 26.29 -9.43
N SER A 443 4.73 26.08 -10.58
CA SER A 443 4.09 25.53 -11.79
C SER A 443 3.45 24.14 -11.61
N ARG A 444 3.71 23.45 -10.47
CA ARG A 444 3.14 22.10 -10.18
C ARG A 444 1.95 22.13 -9.23
N VAL A 445 1.54 23.29 -8.74
CA VAL A 445 0.36 23.44 -7.88
C VAL A 445 -0.78 23.98 -8.73
N GLY A 446 -1.39 23.13 -9.51
CA GLY A 446 -2.54 23.49 -10.33
C GLY A 446 -3.47 22.33 -10.48
#